data_f25512bca7aa7bd96925c5e04981f8ac
#
_entry.id   f25512bca7aa7bd96925c5e04981f8ac
#
_cell.length_a   1.000
_cell.length_b   1.000
_cell.length_c   1.000
_cell.angle_alpha   90.00
_cell.angle_beta   90.00
_cell.angle_gamma   90.00
#
_symmetry.space_group_name_H-M   'P 1'
#
loop_
_entity.id
_entity.type
_entity.pdbx_description
1 polymer ?
#
loop_
_entity_poly.entity_id
_entity_poly.type
_entity_poly.pdbx_seq_one_letter_code
_entity_poly.pdbx_strand_id
1 'polypeptide(L)'
;RQVGVRAEFLNSTLDAESASRVEQAMLAGELDLLYVAPERLLTARFLSLLDRSSIALFAIDEAHCVSQWGHDFRREYRELTVLHERWPEVPRIALTATADPPTQREIAERLQLEDARRFVSSFDRPNIRYNVVQKDNGKRQLLEFLGAHRDEAGIVYCLSRKKVEQTAEFLCEQGFKALPYHAGLDAEIRASNQRRFLREDGVVMVATIAFG
;
A
#
# COMPACT_ATOMS: atom_id res chain seq x y z
N ARG A 1 2.43 10.35 -11.82
CA ARG A 1 1.77 11.36 -12.71
C ARG A 1 2.15 12.81 -12.35
N GLN A 2 2.27 13.17 -11.08
CA GLN A 2 2.63 14.56 -10.69
C GLN A 2 4.07 14.96 -11.06
N VAL A 3 4.96 14.01 -11.24
CA VAL A 3 6.37 14.22 -11.61
C VAL A 3 6.68 13.82 -13.06
N GLY A 4 5.65 13.68 -13.91
CA GLY A 4 5.81 13.33 -15.31
C GLY A 4 6.00 11.85 -15.63
N VAL A 5 6.00 10.96 -14.63
CA VAL A 5 6.08 9.49 -14.83
C VAL A 5 4.77 8.94 -15.39
N ARG A 6 4.87 8.22 -16.50
CA ARG A 6 3.75 7.53 -17.16
C ARG A 6 3.50 6.21 -16.44
N ALA A 7 2.76 6.29 -15.32
CA ALA A 7 2.47 5.15 -14.45
C ALA A 7 1.01 4.71 -14.58
N GLU A 8 0.79 3.42 -14.74
CA GLU A 8 -0.52 2.77 -14.77
C GLU A 8 -0.57 1.58 -13.82
N PHE A 9 -1.76 1.00 -13.65
CA PHE A 9 -1.95 -0.19 -12.83
C PHE A 9 -2.88 -1.20 -13.50
N LEU A 10 -2.67 -2.49 -13.19
CA LEU A 10 -3.54 -3.59 -13.62
C LEU A 10 -3.91 -4.43 -12.39
N ASN A 11 -5.16 -4.31 -11.97
CA ASN A 11 -5.75 -5.11 -10.89
C ASN A 11 -7.17 -5.59 -11.26
N SER A 12 -7.85 -6.24 -10.34
CA SER A 12 -9.20 -6.78 -10.54
C SER A 12 -10.32 -5.73 -10.59
N THR A 13 -10.02 -4.46 -10.28
CA THR A 13 -11.03 -3.38 -10.28
C THR A 13 -11.18 -2.70 -11.64
N LEU A 14 -10.26 -2.93 -12.57
CA LEU A 14 -10.35 -2.38 -13.93
C LEU A 14 -11.34 -3.19 -14.78
N ASP A 15 -12.15 -2.46 -15.55
CA ASP A 15 -12.94 -3.05 -16.62
C ASP A 15 -12.04 -3.56 -17.78
N ALA A 16 -12.61 -4.40 -18.65
CA ALA A 16 -11.85 -5.05 -19.71
C ALA A 16 -11.27 -4.07 -20.74
N GLU A 17 -11.96 -2.97 -21.01
CA GLU A 17 -11.53 -1.95 -21.98
C GLU A 17 -10.33 -1.18 -21.41
N SER A 18 -10.43 -0.71 -20.18
CA SER A 18 -9.34 -0.01 -19.49
C SER A 18 -8.10 -0.89 -19.32
N ALA A 19 -8.28 -2.17 -18.97
CA ALA A 19 -7.19 -3.12 -18.90
C ALA A 19 -6.50 -3.32 -20.27
N SER A 20 -7.28 -3.44 -21.35
CA SER A 20 -6.75 -3.58 -22.72
C SER A 20 -5.95 -2.37 -23.16
N ARG A 21 -6.41 -1.16 -22.84
CA ARG A 21 -5.66 0.08 -23.13
C ARG A 21 -4.30 0.11 -22.43
N VAL A 22 -4.26 -0.27 -21.16
CA VAL A 22 -2.98 -0.34 -20.40
C VAL A 22 -2.05 -1.39 -20.98
N GLU A 23 -2.56 -2.57 -21.35
CA GLU A 23 -1.77 -3.63 -21.99
C GLU A 23 -1.19 -3.17 -23.35
N GLN A 24 -1.96 -2.42 -24.14
CA GLN A 24 -1.49 -1.85 -25.40
C GLN A 24 -0.42 -0.78 -25.19
N ALA A 25 -0.61 0.14 -24.24
CA ALA A 25 0.37 1.15 -23.88
C ALA A 25 1.69 0.53 -23.39
N MET A 26 1.62 -0.59 -22.65
CA MET A 26 2.79 -1.35 -22.23
C MET A 26 3.55 -1.92 -23.45
N LEU A 27 2.85 -2.56 -24.39
CA LEU A 27 3.45 -3.11 -25.61
C LEU A 27 4.04 -2.03 -26.50
N ALA A 28 3.44 -0.84 -26.53
CA ALA A 28 3.93 0.30 -27.30
C ALA A 28 5.14 1.00 -26.65
N GLY A 29 5.55 0.61 -25.43
CA GLY A 29 6.63 1.26 -24.67
C GLY A 29 6.25 2.67 -24.18
N GLU A 30 4.97 2.94 -24.02
CA GLU A 30 4.45 4.23 -23.58
C GLU A 30 4.41 4.37 -22.04
N LEU A 31 4.69 3.31 -21.30
CA LEU A 31 4.69 3.30 -19.84
C LEU A 31 6.11 3.30 -19.28
N ASP A 32 6.34 4.11 -18.26
CA ASP A 32 7.57 4.10 -17.47
C ASP A 32 7.45 3.16 -16.27
N LEU A 33 6.23 2.96 -15.76
CA LEU A 33 5.95 2.12 -14.59
C LEU A 33 4.57 1.46 -14.70
N LEU A 34 4.50 0.17 -14.41
CA LEU A 34 3.24 -0.57 -14.35
C LEU A 34 3.13 -1.33 -13.02
N TYR A 35 2.11 -1.01 -12.23
CA TYR A 35 1.74 -1.78 -11.04
C TYR A 35 0.84 -2.94 -11.44
N VAL A 36 1.23 -4.16 -11.08
CA VAL A 36 0.46 -5.37 -11.39
C VAL A 36 0.27 -6.19 -10.13
N ALA A 37 -0.98 -6.61 -9.88
CA ALA A 37 -1.26 -7.56 -8.81
C ALA A 37 -0.66 -8.94 -9.17
N PRO A 38 -0.05 -9.68 -8.20
CA PRO A 38 0.60 -10.97 -8.46
C PRO A 38 -0.32 -11.97 -9.15
N GLU A 39 -1.60 -12.02 -8.78
CA GLU A 39 -2.60 -12.93 -9.35
C GLU A 39 -2.81 -12.67 -10.85
N ARG A 40 -2.72 -11.41 -11.28
CA ARG A 40 -2.81 -11.07 -12.69
C ARG A 40 -1.51 -11.32 -13.42
N LEU A 41 -0.38 -11.00 -12.79
CA LEU A 41 0.94 -11.22 -13.37
C LEU A 41 1.15 -12.68 -13.76
N LEU A 42 0.73 -13.62 -12.93
CA LEU A 42 0.90 -15.06 -13.12
C LEU A 42 -0.04 -15.69 -14.16
N THR A 43 -0.97 -14.93 -14.72
CA THR A 43 -1.80 -15.46 -15.82
C THR A 43 -0.98 -15.70 -17.08
N ALA A 44 -1.25 -16.84 -17.76
CA ALA A 44 -0.56 -17.18 -19.01
C ALA A 44 -0.62 -16.05 -20.06
N ARG A 45 -1.77 -15.35 -20.12
CA ARG A 45 -1.96 -14.19 -21.00
C ARG A 45 -0.97 -13.07 -20.67
N PHE A 46 -0.84 -12.71 -19.37
CA PHE A 46 0.01 -11.61 -18.98
C PHE A 46 1.51 -11.97 -19.08
N LEU A 47 1.89 -13.21 -18.74
CA LEU A 47 3.25 -13.69 -18.97
C LEU A 47 3.64 -13.60 -20.46
N SER A 48 2.73 -13.96 -21.39
CA SER A 48 2.96 -13.81 -22.82
C SER A 48 3.04 -12.33 -23.27
N LEU A 49 2.41 -11.42 -22.54
CA LEU A 49 2.52 -9.98 -22.75
C LEU A 49 3.91 -9.48 -22.34
N LEU A 50 4.42 -9.94 -21.20
CA LEU A 50 5.78 -9.63 -20.71
C LEU A 50 6.85 -10.11 -21.70
N ASP A 51 6.70 -11.30 -22.31
CA ASP A 51 7.65 -11.82 -23.31
C ASP A 51 7.81 -10.89 -24.52
N ARG A 52 6.80 -10.08 -24.80
CA ARG A 52 6.75 -9.15 -25.94
C ARG A 52 7.10 -7.73 -25.55
N SER A 53 7.40 -7.48 -24.30
CA SER A 53 7.65 -6.15 -23.75
C SER A 53 9.11 -6.00 -23.34
N SER A 54 9.64 -4.78 -23.42
CA SER A 54 10.96 -4.45 -22.89
C SER A 54 10.87 -4.10 -21.43
N ILE A 55 11.33 -4.98 -20.56
CA ILE A 55 11.29 -4.81 -19.11
C ILE A 55 12.68 -4.48 -18.60
N ALA A 56 12.83 -3.35 -17.92
CA ALA A 56 14.11 -2.92 -17.36
C ALA A 56 14.34 -3.41 -15.91
N LEU A 57 13.27 -3.65 -15.16
CA LEU A 57 13.32 -4.03 -13.74
C LEU A 57 12.02 -4.67 -13.28
N PHE A 58 12.10 -5.73 -12.48
CA PHE A 58 10.99 -6.21 -11.67
C PHE A 58 11.16 -5.74 -10.22
N ALA A 59 10.22 -4.94 -9.73
CA ALA A 59 10.16 -4.52 -8.33
C ALA A 59 9.04 -5.30 -7.62
N ILE A 60 9.42 -6.13 -6.65
CA ILE A 60 8.51 -6.97 -5.84
C ILE A 60 8.32 -6.26 -4.51
N ASP A 61 7.22 -5.55 -4.39
CA ASP A 61 6.84 -4.87 -3.15
C ASP A 61 6.14 -5.84 -2.20
N GLU A 62 6.12 -5.51 -0.90
CA GLU A 62 5.61 -6.38 0.17
C GLU A 62 6.18 -7.82 0.12
N ALA A 63 7.47 -7.92 -0.21
CA ALA A 63 8.14 -9.21 -0.43
C ALA A 63 8.05 -10.17 0.78
N HIS A 64 7.75 -9.67 1.99
CA HIS A 64 7.49 -10.50 3.17
C HIS A 64 6.29 -11.46 2.97
N CYS A 65 5.37 -11.17 2.03
CA CYS A 65 4.26 -12.05 1.68
C CYS A 65 4.72 -13.41 1.10
N VAL A 66 5.97 -13.55 0.72
CA VAL A 66 6.61 -14.82 0.32
C VAL A 66 6.73 -15.79 1.49
N SER A 67 6.88 -15.28 2.72
CA SER A 67 7.14 -16.08 3.91
C SER A 67 5.90 -16.79 4.44
N GLN A 68 6.00 -18.11 4.62
CA GLN A 68 4.93 -18.92 5.22
C GLN A 68 4.68 -18.58 6.70
N TRP A 69 5.65 -17.99 7.37
CA TRP A 69 5.60 -17.64 8.76
C TRP A 69 5.12 -16.21 8.99
N GLY A 70 4.93 -15.43 7.92
CA GLY A 70 4.41 -14.06 7.98
C GLY A 70 2.90 -14.02 8.15
N HIS A 71 2.40 -12.93 8.74
CA HIS A 71 0.96 -12.69 8.93
C HIS A 71 0.19 -12.50 7.62
N ASP A 72 0.89 -12.16 6.54
CA ASP A 72 0.33 -11.81 5.24
C ASP A 72 0.80 -12.75 4.12
N PHE A 73 1.01 -14.03 4.44
CA PHE A 73 1.40 -15.03 3.45
C PHE A 73 0.43 -15.07 2.28
N ARG A 74 0.98 -14.96 1.05
CA ARG A 74 0.22 -15.09 -0.21
C ARG A 74 0.92 -16.08 -1.13
N ARG A 75 0.18 -17.12 -1.54
CA ARG A 75 0.70 -18.18 -2.39
C ARG A 75 1.31 -17.64 -3.69
N GLU A 76 0.67 -16.66 -4.29
CA GLU A 76 1.08 -16.05 -5.55
C GLU A 76 2.48 -15.41 -5.47
N TYR A 77 2.87 -14.89 -4.31
CA TYR A 77 4.23 -14.35 -4.13
C TYR A 77 5.32 -15.41 -4.24
N ARG A 78 5.04 -16.65 -3.91
CA ARG A 78 6.00 -17.76 -4.07
C ARG A 78 6.15 -18.17 -5.52
N GLU A 79 5.12 -17.98 -6.32
CA GLU A 79 5.14 -18.31 -7.75
C GLU A 79 5.87 -17.22 -8.57
N LEU A 80 6.27 -16.09 -7.94
CA LEU A 80 7.08 -15.04 -8.60
C LEU A 80 8.51 -15.49 -8.97
N THR A 81 8.94 -16.68 -8.57
CA THR A 81 10.16 -17.32 -9.10
C THR A 81 10.16 -17.40 -10.62
N VAL A 82 8.99 -17.49 -11.24
CA VAL A 82 8.82 -17.46 -12.70
C VAL A 82 9.48 -16.24 -13.35
N LEU A 83 9.60 -15.13 -12.65
CA LEU A 83 10.25 -13.92 -13.16
C LEU A 83 11.76 -14.16 -13.40
N HIS A 84 12.41 -14.92 -12.52
CA HIS A 84 13.81 -15.30 -12.73
C HIS A 84 13.95 -16.37 -13.81
N GLU A 85 13.09 -17.36 -13.80
CA GLU A 85 13.13 -18.47 -14.74
C GLU A 85 12.95 -18.03 -16.20
N ARG A 86 12.04 -17.08 -16.44
CA ARG A 86 11.73 -16.61 -17.80
C ARG A 86 12.57 -15.42 -18.25
N TRP A 87 12.96 -14.54 -17.34
CA TRP A 87 13.73 -13.33 -17.63
C TRP A 87 14.94 -13.20 -16.71
N PRO A 88 15.92 -14.15 -16.77
CA PRO A 88 17.05 -14.16 -15.85
C PRO A 88 17.94 -12.92 -15.95
N GLU A 89 17.98 -12.29 -17.12
CA GLU A 89 18.78 -11.08 -17.36
C GLU A 89 18.13 -9.80 -16.86
N VAL A 90 16.83 -9.83 -16.54
CA VAL A 90 16.13 -8.65 -16.01
C VAL A 90 16.40 -8.51 -14.52
N PRO A 91 16.96 -7.39 -14.07
CA PRO A 91 17.21 -7.15 -12.65
C PRO A 91 15.92 -7.24 -11.82
N ARG A 92 16.06 -7.71 -10.58
CA ARG A 92 14.96 -7.77 -9.62
C ARG A 92 15.34 -7.07 -8.35
N ILE A 93 14.35 -6.41 -7.74
CA ILE A 93 14.46 -5.85 -6.40
C ILE A 93 13.27 -6.33 -5.54
N ALA A 94 13.54 -6.79 -4.34
CA ALA A 94 12.53 -7.11 -3.33
C ALA A 94 12.50 -6.01 -2.27
N LEU A 95 11.33 -5.49 -1.99
CA LEU A 95 11.07 -4.40 -1.07
C LEU A 95 10.12 -4.85 0.03
N THR A 96 10.39 -4.48 1.27
CA THR A 96 9.48 -4.72 2.38
C THR A 96 9.78 -3.76 3.52
N ALA A 97 8.74 -3.33 4.23
CA ALA A 97 8.87 -2.54 5.46
C ALA A 97 9.03 -3.43 6.70
N THR A 98 8.65 -4.72 6.61
CA THR A 98 8.53 -5.61 7.78
C THR A 98 9.16 -6.98 7.49
N ALA A 99 10.44 -7.14 7.74
CA ALA A 99 11.11 -8.42 7.61
C ALA A 99 12.15 -8.61 8.71
N ASP A 100 11.90 -9.56 9.58
CA ASP A 100 12.90 -10.03 10.53
C ASP A 100 14.01 -10.86 9.83
N PRO A 101 15.13 -11.17 10.47
CA PRO A 101 16.23 -11.89 9.83
C PRO A 101 15.85 -13.27 9.23
N PRO A 102 14.94 -14.07 9.80
CA PRO A 102 14.43 -15.28 9.16
C PRO A 102 13.66 -14.97 7.88
N THR A 103 12.73 -14.01 7.91
CA THR A 103 11.95 -13.58 6.74
C THR A 103 12.85 -13.03 5.62
N GLN A 104 13.87 -12.24 5.96
CA GLN A 104 14.84 -11.75 4.97
C GLN A 104 15.58 -12.87 4.25
N ARG A 105 15.94 -13.96 4.97
CA ARG A 105 16.56 -15.13 4.33
C ARG A 105 15.59 -15.85 3.40
N GLU A 106 14.36 -16.06 3.87
CA GLU A 106 13.33 -16.72 3.05
C GLU A 106 12.97 -15.91 1.78
N ILE A 107 12.90 -14.58 1.87
CA ILE A 107 12.74 -13.70 0.70
C ILE A 107 13.88 -13.92 -0.30
N ALA A 108 15.13 -13.89 0.17
CA ALA A 108 16.29 -14.09 -0.72
C ALA A 108 16.25 -15.46 -1.40
N GLU A 109 16.02 -16.52 -0.64
CA GLU A 109 15.94 -17.89 -1.15
C GLU A 109 14.80 -18.05 -2.16
N ARG A 110 13.58 -17.64 -1.79
CA ARG A 110 12.38 -17.85 -2.62
C ARG A 110 12.37 -17.03 -3.89
N LEU A 111 12.92 -15.83 -3.85
CA LEU A 111 12.99 -14.94 -5.01
C LEU A 111 14.33 -15.05 -5.75
N GLN A 112 15.21 -15.99 -5.34
CA GLN A 112 16.54 -16.21 -5.93
C GLN A 112 17.35 -14.90 -5.97
N LEU A 113 17.48 -14.28 -4.81
CA LEU A 113 18.20 -13.03 -4.56
C LEU A 113 19.31 -13.19 -3.51
N GLU A 114 19.89 -14.41 -3.37
CA GLU A 114 20.91 -14.70 -2.36
C GLU A 114 22.14 -13.82 -2.55
N ASP A 115 22.53 -13.60 -3.80
CA ASP A 115 23.68 -12.78 -4.18
C ASP A 115 23.35 -11.30 -4.29
N ALA A 116 22.10 -10.90 -4.06
CA ALA A 116 21.68 -9.52 -4.17
C ALA A 116 22.24 -8.68 -3.02
N ARG A 117 22.57 -7.44 -3.32
CA ARG A 117 22.95 -6.47 -2.28
C ARG A 117 21.76 -6.17 -1.38
N ARG A 118 21.98 -6.29 -0.06
CA ARG A 118 20.95 -6.02 0.96
C ARG A 118 21.13 -4.63 1.54
N PHE A 119 20.03 -3.89 1.60
CA PHE A 119 19.94 -2.57 2.23
C PHE A 119 18.95 -2.67 3.38
N VAL A 120 19.43 -2.55 4.59
CA VAL A 120 18.60 -2.62 5.79
C VAL A 120 18.72 -1.29 6.53
N SER A 121 17.57 -0.61 6.67
CA SER A 121 17.47 0.60 7.47
C SER A 121 16.94 0.27 8.86
N SER A 122 17.26 1.09 9.84
CA SER A 122 16.66 0.98 11.17
C SER A 122 15.16 1.22 11.11
N PHE A 123 14.38 0.49 11.92
CA PHE A 123 12.97 0.79 12.17
C PHE A 123 12.80 2.02 13.07
N ASP A 124 13.86 2.43 13.76
CA ASP A 124 13.83 3.64 14.57
C ASP A 124 13.69 4.88 13.70
N ARG A 125 12.64 5.63 13.99
CA ARG A 125 12.30 6.88 13.30
C ARG A 125 12.33 8.00 14.33
N PRO A 126 13.45 8.67 14.49
CA PRO A 126 13.66 9.66 15.58
C PRO A 126 12.70 10.85 15.50
N ASN A 127 12.05 11.05 14.35
CA ASN A 127 11.00 12.05 14.15
C ASN A 127 9.61 11.58 14.60
N ILE A 128 9.45 10.30 15.01
CA ILE A 128 8.18 9.74 15.48
C ILE A 128 8.27 9.51 17.00
N ARG A 129 7.36 10.13 17.71
CA ARG A 129 7.22 9.95 19.16
C ARG A 129 6.06 9.01 19.47
N TYR A 130 6.35 7.87 20.10
CA TYR A 130 5.34 6.92 20.56
C TYR A 130 4.95 7.25 22.01
N ASN A 131 3.67 7.49 22.24
CA ASN A 131 3.09 7.70 23.55
C ASN A 131 2.03 6.64 23.82
N VAL A 132 2.15 5.93 24.94
CA VAL A 132 1.15 4.96 25.39
C VAL A 132 0.54 5.47 26.68
N VAL A 133 -0.78 5.66 26.69
CA VAL A 133 -1.53 6.10 27.86
C VAL A 133 -2.57 5.06 28.22
N GLN A 134 -2.81 4.89 29.53
CA GLN A 134 -3.88 4.01 29.98
C GLN A 134 -5.23 4.61 29.59
N LYS A 135 -6.09 3.77 29.02
CA LYS A 135 -7.43 4.19 28.63
C LYS A 135 -8.31 4.35 29.88
N ASP A 136 -8.84 5.57 30.04
CA ASP A 136 -9.88 5.92 31.02
C ASP A 136 -11.14 6.36 30.24
N ASN A 137 -11.29 7.63 29.98
CA ASN A 137 -12.35 8.17 29.12
C ASN A 137 -11.77 8.46 27.73
N GLY A 138 -11.87 7.48 26.80
CA GLY A 138 -11.26 7.60 25.48
C GLY A 138 -11.75 8.78 24.65
N LYS A 139 -13.02 9.22 24.81
CA LYS A 139 -13.52 10.41 24.10
C LYS A 139 -12.86 11.68 24.63
N ARG A 140 -12.77 11.82 25.95
CA ARG A 140 -12.11 12.97 26.58
C ARG A 140 -10.62 13.01 26.21
N GLN A 141 -9.92 11.89 26.34
CA GLN A 141 -8.50 11.79 26.02
C GLN A 141 -8.22 12.14 24.56
N LEU A 142 -9.11 11.70 23.64
CA LEU A 142 -9.01 12.03 22.22
C LEU A 142 -9.18 13.53 21.98
N LEU A 143 -10.17 14.18 22.63
CA LEU A 143 -10.40 15.62 22.50
C LEU A 143 -9.24 16.43 23.08
N GLU A 144 -8.71 16.04 24.24
CA GLU A 144 -7.55 16.68 24.85
C GLU A 144 -6.31 16.62 23.92
N PHE A 145 -6.07 15.44 23.33
CA PHE A 145 -4.97 15.26 22.38
C PHE A 145 -5.17 16.11 21.12
N LEU A 146 -6.33 15.99 20.46
CA LEU A 146 -6.61 16.75 19.23
C LEU A 146 -6.71 18.26 19.49
N GLY A 147 -7.10 18.67 20.68
CA GLY A 147 -7.15 20.07 21.07
C GLY A 147 -5.78 20.74 21.10
N ALA A 148 -4.73 19.98 21.42
CA ALA A 148 -3.35 20.44 21.35
C ALA A 148 -2.76 20.44 19.92
N HIS A 149 -3.45 19.82 18.95
CA HIS A 149 -2.99 19.60 17.56
C HIS A 149 -4.04 20.07 16.53
N ARG A 150 -4.76 21.17 16.83
CA ARG A 150 -5.96 21.60 16.05
C ARG A 150 -5.73 21.86 14.59
N ASP A 151 -4.56 22.37 14.24
CA ASP A 151 -4.21 22.77 12.87
C ASP A 151 -3.35 21.71 12.16
N GLU A 152 -3.11 20.60 12.83
CA GLU A 152 -2.32 19.50 12.27
C GLU A 152 -3.24 18.44 11.66
N ALA A 153 -2.77 17.82 10.56
CA ALA A 153 -3.43 16.65 10.02
C ALA A 153 -3.21 15.44 10.94
N GLY A 154 -4.27 14.66 11.18
CA GLY A 154 -4.20 13.52 12.08
C GLY A 154 -4.99 12.31 11.57
N ILE A 155 -4.62 11.10 12.04
CA ILE A 155 -5.37 9.88 11.75
C ILE A 155 -5.79 9.23 13.06
N VAL A 156 -7.09 8.91 13.18
CA VAL A 156 -7.66 8.19 14.32
C VAL A 156 -8.10 6.80 13.86
N TYR A 157 -7.37 5.77 14.27
CA TYR A 157 -7.73 4.39 13.91
C TYR A 157 -8.81 3.82 14.83
N CYS A 158 -9.82 3.21 14.22
CA CYS A 158 -10.91 2.51 14.90
C CYS A 158 -11.01 1.05 14.44
N LEU A 159 -11.41 0.16 15.34
CA LEU A 159 -11.49 -1.29 15.08
C LEU A 159 -12.69 -1.70 14.20
N SER A 160 -13.69 -0.84 14.01
CA SER A 160 -14.88 -1.18 13.21
C SER A 160 -15.41 0.03 12.43
N ARG A 161 -16.10 -0.26 11.30
CA ARG A 161 -16.75 0.75 10.46
C ARG A 161 -17.71 1.63 11.25
N LYS A 162 -18.59 1.02 12.05
CA LYS A 162 -19.53 1.74 12.92
C LYS A 162 -18.81 2.70 13.88
N LYS A 163 -17.68 2.26 14.45
CA LYS A 163 -16.90 3.12 15.35
C LYS A 163 -16.22 4.26 14.62
N VAL A 164 -15.80 4.07 13.37
CA VAL A 164 -15.29 5.14 12.50
C VAL A 164 -16.34 6.23 12.32
N GLU A 165 -17.56 5.85 11.90
CA GLU A 165 -18.64 6.80 11.65
C GLU A 165 -19.01 7.58 12.92
N GLN A 166 -19.26 6.87 14.03
CA GLN A 166 -19.59 7.49 15.32
C GLN A 166 -18.49 8.41 15.85
N THR A 167 -17.22 8.08 15.62
CA THR A 167 -16.11 8.91 16.10
C THR A 167 -15.94 10.13 15.20
N ALA A 168 -16.10 10.00 13.88
CA ALA A 168 -16.05 11.13 12.96
C ALA A 168 -17.18 12.12 13.25
N GLU A 169 -18.42 11.65 13.41
CA GLU A 169 -19.58 12.46 13.79
C GLU A 169 -19.33 13.21 15.11
N PHE A 170 -18.91 12.48 16.14
CA PHE A 170 -18.58 13.07 17.44
C PHE A 170 -17.51 14.18 17.33
N LEU A 171 -16.44 13.97 16.56
CA LEU A 171 -15.40 14.98 16.37
C LEU A 171 -15.91 16.20 15.60
N CYS A 172 -16.78 15.99 14.60
CA CYS A 172 -17.44 17.10 13.88
C CYS A 172 -18.31 17.94 14.82
N GLU A 173 -19.08 17.32 15.72
CA GLU A 173 -19.88 18.01 16.76
C GLU A 173 -19.00 18.84 17.71
N GLN A 174 -17.74 18.44 17.92
CA GLN A 174 -16.77 19.17 18.73
C GLN A 174 -15.95 20.20 17.91
N GLY A 175 -16.32 20.46 16.66
CA GLY A 175 -15.75 21.48 15.81
C GLY A 175 -14.43 21.08 15.11
N PHE A 176 -14.10 19.78 15.03
CA PHE A 176 -12.99 19.29 14.23
C PHE A 176 -13.43 18.98 12.79
N LYS A 177 -12.53 19.14 11.82
CA LYS A 177 -12.74 18.68 10.43
C LYS A 177 -12.49 17.18 10.33
N ALA A 178 -13.41 16.35 10.82
CA ALA A 178 -13.23 14.91 10.83
C ALA A 178 -13.90 14.24 9.62
N LEU A 179 -13.18 13.30 8.96
CA LEU A 179 -13.63 12.57 7.78
C LEU A 179 -13.58 11.06 8.02
N PRO A 180 -14.67 10.31 7.79
CA PRO A 180 -14.65 8.85 7.92
C PRO A 180 -13.96 8.19 6.73
N TYR A 181 -13.24 7.07 6.98
CA TYR A 181 -12.65 6.24 5.92
C TYR A 181 -12.68 4.76 6.30
N HIS A 182 -13.41 3.96 5.53
CA HIS A 182 -13.45 2.50 5.65
C HIS A 182 -13.97 1.85 4.36
N ALA A 183 -13.72 0.58 4.19
CA ALA A 183 -14.07 -0.17 2.97
C ALA A 183 -15.58 -0.26 2.67
N GLY A 184 -16.45 0.07 3.62
CA GLY A 184 -17.91 0.10 3.42
C GLY A 184 -18.46 1.41 2.85
N LEU A 185 -17.63 2.45 2.72
CA LEU A 185 -18.02 3.70 2.06
C LEU A 185 -17.94 3.53 0.53
N ASP A 186 -18.75 4.30 -0.18
CA ASP A 186 -18.66 4.39 -1.64
C ASP A 186 -17.28 4.84 -2.09
N ALA A 187 -16.83 4.32 -3.24
CA ALA A 187 -15.49 4.59 -3.77
C ALA A 187 -15.26 6.10 -4.01
N GLU A 188 -16.27 6.82 -4.46
CA GLU A 188 -16.20 8.27 -4.69
C GLU A 188 -16.02 9.04 -3.37
N ILE A 189 -16.77 8.67 -2.31
CA ILE A 189 -16.65 9.27 -0.98
C ILE A 189 -15.26 9.01 -0.42
N ARG A 190 -14.75 7.78 -0.52
CA ARG A 190 -13.38 7.44 -0.08
C ARG A 190 -12.33 8.29 -0.81
N ALA A 191 -12.42 8.35 -2.12
CA ALA A 191 -11.50 9.14 -2.93
C ALA A 191 -11.58 10.63 -2.63
N SER A 192 -12.80 11.15 -2.38
CA SER A 192 -13.02 12.54 -1.97
C SER A 192 -12.40 12.84 -0.61
N ASN A 193 -12.68 12.01 0.40
CA ASN A 193 -12.15 12.19 1.76
C ASN A 193 -10.62 12.10 1.77
N GLN A 194 -10.04 11.16 1.02
CA GLN A 194 -8.59 11.04 0.88
C GLN A 194 -7.97 12.28 0.22
N ARG A 195 -8.59 12.81 -0.85
CA ARG A 195 -8.10 14.04 -1.49
C ARG A 195 -8.15 15.23 -0.54
N ARG A 196 -9.20 15.35 0.26
CA ARG A 196 -9.33 16.42 1.27
C ARG A 196 -8.26 16.30 2.33
N PHE A 197 -8.04 15.12 2.86
CA PHE A 197 -6.96 14.85 3.83
C PHE A 197 -5.57 15.24 3.31
N LEU A 198 -5.32 15.00 2.02
CA LEU A 198 -4.02 15.32 1.39
C LEU A 198 -3.84 16.80 1.03
N ARG A 199 -4.90 17.60 1.03
CA ARG A 199 -4.87 18.99 0.50
C ARG A 199 -5.33 20.04 1.48
N GLU A 200 -6.10 19.68 2.51
CA GLU A 200 -6.64 20.60 3.49
C GLU A 200 -5.88 20.46 4.80
N ASP A 201 -5.59 21.59 5.47
CA ASP A 201 -4.96 21.59 6.78
C ASP A 201 -5.96 21.30 7.90
N GLY A 202 -5.48 20.71 8.99
CA GLY A 202 -6.26 20.42 10.20
C GLY A 202 -7.34 19.35 10.01
N VAL A 203 -7.23 18.50 8.98
CA VAL A 203 -8.18 17.40 8.76
C VAL A 203 -7.79 16.18 9.59
N VAL A 204 -8.76 15.64 10.32
CA VAL A 204 -8.63 14.38 11.06
C VAL A 204 -9.31 13.26 10.28
N MET A 205 -8.53 12.34 9.75
CA MET A 205 -9.07 11.13 9.14
C MET A 205 -9.41 10.11 10.22
N VAL A 206 -10.67 9.71 10.33
CA VAL A 206 -11.10 8.63 11.23
C VAL A 206 -11.26 7.36 10.39
N ALA A 207 -10.43 6.34 10.63
CA ALA A 207 -10.30 5.23 9.71
C ALA A 207 -10.24 3.84 10.38
N THR A 208 -10.58 2.81 9.62
CA THR A 208 -10.09 1.45 9.89
C THR A 208 -8.70 1.27 9.27
N ILE A 209 -8.08 0.12 9.49
CA ILE A 209 -6.79 -0.27 8.87
C ILE A 209 -6.81 -0.23 7.32
N ALA A 210 -7.97 -0.01 6.71
CA ALA A 210 -8.10 0.16 5.25
C ALA A 210 -7.54 1.50 4.73
N PHE A 211 -7.15 2.42 5.63
CA PHE A 211 -6.49 3.67 5.30
C PHE A 211 -5.00 3.54 5.66
N GLY A 212 -4.18 3.38 4.66
CA GLY A 212 -2.73 3.20 4.81
C GLY A 212 -2.08 3.04 3.47
#